data_c7a44234eb9a45bda8b34126326a3058
#
_entry.id   c7a44234eb9a45bda8b34126326a3058
#
_cell.length_a   1.000
_cell.length_b   1.000
_cell.length_c   1.000
_cell.angle_alpha   90.00
_cell.angle_beta   90.00
_cell.angle_gamma   90.00
#
_symmetry.space_group_name_H-M   'P 1'
#
loop_
_entity.id
_entity.type
_entity.pdbx_description
1 polymer ?
#
loop_
_entity_poly.entity_id
_entity_poly.type
_entity_poly.pdbx_seq_one_letter_code
_entity_poly.pdbx_strand_id
1 'polypeptide(L)'
;DENSRKLSIGASNMIYESYTVVLSGEERISIAQLVDQDKLVIRGVGEKVYSVNVTAGHGYLKLTGVDALVGGYVSIGNKQLLGITKDMLVTAPVGTYTVNVRNGSLSASKTVTIAKDETTSVDFSEVQSDPVKMGAVNFSVTPKGAVMSIDGVEVDYSSPVSLSYGTHRVKLVANHYQEYSEIINVNSAYVTKVIDMTSLGTSTSTAADNTSGYKVSVTAPKGAVL
;
A
#
# COMPACT_ATOMS: atom_id res chain seq x y z
N ASP A 1 5.14 -21.16 -28.60
CA ASP A 1 4.39 -22.40 -28.59
C ASP A 1 4.98 -23.36 -29.61
N GLU A 2 5.70 -24.40 -29.15
CA GLU A 2 6.41 -25.36 -29.99
C GLU A 2 5.49 -26.14 -30.92
N ASN A 3 4.29 -26.46 -30.48
CA ASN A 3 3.32 -27.23 -31.26
C ASN A 3 2.73 -26.41 -32.42
N SER A 4 2.60 -25.11 -32.25
CA SER A 4 2.07 -24.21 -33.30
C SER A 4 3.15 -23.54 -34.12
N ARG A 5 4.45 -23.70 -33.77
CA ARG A 5 5.60 -23.01 -34.35
C ARG A 5 5.43 -21.50 -34.43
N LYS A 6 4.76 -20.94 -33.41
CA LYS A 6 4.51 -19.50 -33.31
C LYS A 6 5.39 -18.87 -32.23
N LEU A 7 5.98 -17.73 -32.56
CA LEU A 7 6.71 -16.85 -31.68
C LEU A 7 5.89 -15.56 -31.54
N SER A 8 5.31 -15.34 -30.37
CA SER A 8 4.52 -14.13 -30.07
C SER A 8 5.40 -13.11 -29.35
N ILE A 9 5.52 -11.90 -29.87
CA ILE A 9 6.30 -10.80 -29.28
C ILE A 9 5.45 -9.54 -29.30
N GLY A 10 5.02 -9.11 -28.13
CA GLY A 10 4.04 -8.03 -28.03
C GLY A 10 2.76 -8.39 -28.78
N ALA A 11 2.36 -7.54 -29.72
CA ALA A 11 1.19 -7.76 -30.57
C ALA A 11 1.49 -8.54 -31.86
N SER A 12 2.75 -8.91 -32.12
CA SER A 12 3.16 -9.57 -33.36
C SER A 12 3.27 -11.07 -33.17
N ASN A 13 2.66 -11.84 -34.09
CA ASN A 13 2.82 -13.28 -34.18
C ASN A 13 3.69 -13.61 -35.39
N MET A 14 4.75 -14.36 -35.15
CA MET A 14 5.71 -14.77 -36.18
C MET A 14 5.76 -16.30 -36.21
N ILE A 15 6.09 -16.84 -37.38
CA ILE A 15 6.18 -18.28 -37.60
C ILE A 15 7.66 -18.65 -37.73
N TYR A 16 8.09 -19.61 -36.93
CA TYR A 16 9.42 -20.19 -37.05
C TYR A 16 9.36 -21.62 -37.57
N GLU A 17 10.41 -22.03 -38.23
CA GLU A 17 10.55 -23.32 -38.87
C GLU A 17 11.75 -24.09 -38.28
N SER A 18 11.88 -25.39 -38.61
CA SER A 18 12.99 -26.21 -38.14
C SER A 18 14.37 -25.69 -38.55
N TYR A 19 14.44 -24.90 -39.61
CA TYR A 19 15.67 -24.23 -40.07
C TYR A 19 15.96 -22.87 -39.39
N THR A 20 15.01 -22.37 -38.57
CA THR A 20 15.23 -21.10 -37.84
C THR A 20 16.41 -21.24 -36.90
N VAL A 21 17.37 -20.35 -37.01
CA VAL A 21 18.58 -20.33 -36.20
C VAL A 21 18.33 -19.45 -34.97
N VAL A 22 18.50 -19.99 -33.77
CA VAL A 22 18.44 -19.24 -32.52
C VAL A 22 19.82 -19.23 -31.90
N LEU A 23 20.35 -18.04 -31.64
CA LEU A 23 21.69 -17.83 -31.09
C LEU A 23 21.62 -17.03 -29.78
N SER A 24 22.45 -17.39 -28.84
CA SER A 24 22.71 -16.64 -27.61
C SER A 24 24.24 -16.43 -27.49
N GLY A 25 24.71 -15.26 -27.95
CA GLY A 25 26.12 -15.04 -28.25
C GLY A 25 26.54 -15.89 -29.45
N GLU A 26 27.56 -16.75 -29.27
CA GLU A 26 28.05 -17.69 -30.29
C GLU A 26 27.40 -19.08 -30.23
N GLU A 27 26.61 -19.32 -29.16
CA GLU A 27 25.98 -20.61 -28.91
C GLU A 27 24.61 -20.73 -29.61
N ARG A 28 24.39 -21.88 -30.24
CA ARG A 28 23.07 -22.22 -30.79
C ARG A 28 22.20 -22.83 -29.70
N ILE A 29 21.05 -22.20 -29.42
CA ILE A 29 20.11 -22.65 -28.39
C ILE A 29 18.77 -23.06 -29.04
N SER A 30 17.94 -23.73 -28.26
CA SER A 30 16.54 -24.01 -28.62
C SER A 30 15.67 -22.76 -28.42
N ILE A 31 14.61 -22.63 -29.23
CA ILE A 31 13.62 -21.60 -29.06
C ILE A 31 12.86 -21.73 -27.71
N ALA A 32 12.76 -22.94 -27.17
CA ALA A 32 12.18 -23.23 -25.87
C ALA A 32 12.97 -22.65 -24.68
N GLN A 33 14.23 -22.29 -24.88
CA GLN A 33 15.09 -21.67 -23.88
C GLN A 33 14.91 -20.14 -23.80
N LEU A 34 14.16 -19.56 -24.73
CA LEU A 34 13.85 -18.13 -24.69
C LEU A 34 12.78 -17.85 -23.64
N VAL A 35 12.95 -16.77 -22.89
CA VAL A 35 12.00 -16.26 -21.88
C VAL A 35 11.60 -14.82 -22.17
N ASP A 36 10.52 -14.37 -21.55
CA ASP A 36 9.97 -13.00 -21.73
C ASP A 36 10.97 -11.89 -21.31
N GLN A 37 11.96 -12.23 -20.51
CA GLN A 37 12.99 -11.31 -20.04
C GLN A 37 14.14 -11.12 -21.01
N ASP A 38 14.24 -11.96 -22.04
CA ASP A 38 15.31 -11.89 -23.04
C ASP A 38 15.11 -10.71 -23.99
N LYS A 39 16.20 -10.06 -24.36
CA LYS A 39 16.21 -9.10 -25.48
C LYS A 39 16.62 -9.79 -26.76
N LEU A 40 15.76 -9.73 -27.73
CA LEU A 40 15.92 -10.45 -28.98
C LEU A 40 16.08 -9.50 -30.15
N VAL A 41 16.95 -9.87 -31.11
CA VAL A 41 16.95 -9.33 -32.47
C VAL A 41 16.46 -10.44 -33.37
N ILE A 42 15.34 -10.20 -34.04
CA ILE A 42 14.68 -11.16 -34.92
C ILE A 42 14.85 -10.70 -36.37
N ARG A 43 15.21 -11.63 -37.24
CA ARG A 43 15.31 -11.39 -38.70
C ARG A 43 14.42 -12.37 -39.44
N GLY A 44 13.61 -11.84 -40.33
CA GLY A 44 12.64 -12.60 -41.09
C GLY A 44 12.11 -11.81 -42.27
N VAL A 45 11.19 -12.41 -43.01
CA VAL A 45 10.46 -11.76 -44.12
C VAL A 45 8.96 -12.05 -43.91
N GLY A 46 8.15 -11.02 -43.86
CA GLY A 46 6.75 -11.11 -43.51
C GLY A 46 6.62 -11.67 -42.08
N GLU A 47 5.83 -12.73 -41.93
CA GLU A 47 5.64 -13.41 -40.65
C GLU A 47 6.67 -14.53 -40.38
N LYS A 48 7.54 -14.84 -41.38
CA LYS A 48 8.50 -15.95 -41.26
C LYS A 48 9.82 -15.49 -40.63
N VAL A 49 10.24 -16.19 -39.57
CA VAL A 49 11.49 -15.96 -38.85
C VAL A 49 12.59 -16.86 -39.38
N TYR A 50 13.73 -16.28 -39.75
CA TYR A 50 14.92 -17.03 -40.15
C TYR A 50 15.96 -17.12 -39.04
N SER A 51 16.11 -16.03 -38.25
CA SER A 51 17.02 -16.06 -37.13
C SER A 51 16.52 -15.24 -35.95
N VAL A 52 16.84 -15.71 -34.76
CA VAL A 52 16.63 -15.04 -33.47
C VAL A 52 17.99 -14.94 -32.79
N ASN A 53 18.41 -13.76 -32.40
CA ASN A 53 19.63 -13.54 -31.65
C ASN A 53 19.29 -12.92 -30.29
N VAL A 54 19.69 -13.59 -29.22
CA VAL A 54 19.56 -13.08 -27.84
C VAL A 54 20.67 -12.06 -27.63
N THR A 55 20.33 -10.79 -27.52
CA THR A 55 21.29 -9.69 -27.32
C THR A 55 21.54 -9.41 -25.83
N ALA A 56 20.57 -9.71 -24.98
CA ALA A 56 20.74 -9.79 -23.54
C ALA A 56 19.84 -10.91 -23.01
N GLY A 57 20.45 -11.89 -22.37
CA GLY A 57 19.78 -13.04 -21.80
C GLY A 57 19.23 -12.77 -20.41
N HIS A 58 18.85 -13.81 -19.74
CA HIS A 58 18.34 -13.82 -18.38
C HIS A 58 19.26 -14.60 -17.43
N GLY A 59 19.02 -14.43 -16.16
CA GLY A 59 19.53 -15.24 -15.07
C GLY A 59 18.45 -15.39 -14.00
N TYR A 60 18.83 -15.95 -12.89
CA TYR A 60 17.90 -16.29 -11.82
C TYR A 60 18.28 -15.55 -10.54
N LEU A 61 17.28 -15.00 -9.85
CA LEU A 61 17.42 -14.38 -8.55
C LEU A 61 16.70 -15.25 -7.51
N LYS A 62 17.46 -15.81 -6.58
CA LYS A 62 16.94 -16.56 -5.44
C LYS A 62 16.88 -15.65 -4.21
N LEU A 63 15.69 -15.49 -3.64
CA LEU A 63 15.53 -14.78 -2.39
C LEU A 63 15.61 -15.76 -1.23
N THR A 64 16.43 -15.41 -0.21
CA THR A 64 16.58 -16.17 1.03
C THR A 64 16.31 -15.26 2.24
N GLY A 65 16.02 -15.85 3.41
CA GLY A 65 15.72 -15.08 4.61
C GLY A 65 14.43 -14.25 4.53
N VAL A 66 13.45 -14.71 3.74
CA VAL A 66 12.22 -13.94 3.43
C VAL A 66 11.02 -14.35 4.28
N ASP A 67 11.16 -15.21 5.30
CA ASP A 67 10.02 -15.73 6.07
C ASP A 67 9.11 -14.65 6.64
N ALA A 68 9.68 -13.57 7.17
CA ALA A 68 8.93 -12.41 7.68
C ALA A 68 8.31 -11.53 6.57
N LEU A 69 8.73 -11.73 5.33
CA LEU A 69 8.32 -10.96 4.16
C LEU A 69 7.29 -11.67 3.30
N VAL A 70 6.99 -12.94 3.57
CA VAL A 70 5.98 -13.73 2.82
C VAL A 70 4.63 -13.02 2.85
N GLY A 71 3.98 -12.91 1.69
CA GLY A 71 2.73 -12.17 1.50
C GLY A 71 2.92 -10.68 1.22
N GLY A 72 4.14 -10.17 1.34
CA GLY A 72 4.53 -8.85 0.86
C GLY A 72 4.88 -8.86 -0.63
N TYR A 73 5.67 -7.89 -1.06
CA TYR A 73 6.11 -7.77 -2.45
C TYR A 73 7.60 -7.52 -2.57
N VAL A 74 8.16 -7.95 -3.71
CA VAL A 74 9.52 -7.66 -4.15
C VAL A 74 9.47 -6.88 -5.46
N SER A 75 10.28 -5.83 -5.59
CA SER A 75 10.55 -5.15 -6.86
C SER A 75 12.00 -5.35 -7.28
N ILE A 76 12.21 -5.65 -8.56
CA ILE A 76 13.53 -5.82 -9.17
C ILE A 76 13.74 -4.66 -10.14
N GLY A 77 14.46 -3.63 -9.69
CA GLY A 77 14.54 -2.35 -10.37
C GLY A 77 13.14 -1.80 -10.71
N ASN A 78 12.98 -1.28 -11.93
CA ASN A 78 11.68 -0.82 -12.47
C ASN A 78 11.06 -1.86 -13.42
N LYS A 79 11.52 -3.13 -13.37
CA LYS A 79 11.16 -4.15 -14.36
C LYS A 79 10.09 -5.11 -13.88
N GLN A 80 10.15 -5.53 -12.64
CA GLN A 80 9.26 -6.55 -12.10
C GLN A 80 8.76 -6.14 -10.70
N LEU A 81 7.50 -6.45 -10.43
CA LEU A 81 6.87 -6.36 -9.11
C LEU A 81 6.12 -7.67 -8.88
N LEU A 82 6.51 -8.43 -7.89
CA LEU A 82 6.02 -9.77 -7.62
C LEU A 82 5.66 -9.94 -6.15
N GLY A 83 4.68 -10.79 -5.84
CA GLY A 83 4.38 -11.22 -4.47
C GLY A 83 5.48 -12.14 -3.93
N ILE A 84 5.90 -11.94 -2.68
CA ILE A 84 6.92 -12.76 -2.04
C ILE A 84 6.30 -14.08 -1.58
N THR A 85 6.89 -15.18 -2.03
CA THR A 85 6.58 -16.54 -1.60
C THR A 85 7.78 -17.17 -0.94
N LYS A 86 7.56 -18.25 -0.19
CA LYS A 86 8.64 -19.06 0.35
C LYS A 86 9.45 -19.68 -0.79
N ASP A 87 10.76 -19.77 -0.64
CA ASP A 87 11.69 -20.36 -1.63
C ASP A 87 11.59 -19.72 -3.04
N MET A 88 11.39 -18.39 -3.09
CA MET A 88 11.18 -17.67 -4.33
C MET A 88 12.41 -17.66 -5.24
N LEU A 89 12.23 -18.12 -6.47
CA LEU A 89 13.19 -18.02 -7.57
C LEU A 89 12.54 -17.19 -8.70
N VAL A 90 13.22 -16.14 -9.11
CA VAL A 90 12.71 -15.20 -10.13
C VAL A 90 13.65 -15.16 -11.32
N THR A 91 13.11 -15.31 -12.52
CA THR A 91 13.83 -15.06 -13.77
C THR A 91 13.87 -13.55 -14.02
N ALA A 92 15.06 -13.00 -14.22
CA ALA A 92 15.24 -11.56 -14.49
C ALA A 92 16.31 -11.34 -15.58
N PRO A 93 16.23 -10.22 -16.33
CA PRO A 93 17.23 -9.91 -17.35
C PRO A 93 18.61 -9.75 -16.73
N VAL A 94 19.67 -10.09 -17.51
CA VAL A 94 21.05 -9.79 -17.12
C VAL A 94 21.22 -8.30 -16.85
N GLY A 95 21.90 -7.97 -15.75
CA GLY A 95 22.15 -6.59 -15.34
C GLY A 95 22.27 -6.40 -13.83
N THR A 96 22.53 -5.16 -13.43
CA THR A 96 22.58 -4.79 -12.01
C THR A 96 21.29 -4.08 -11.63
N TYR A 97 20.65 -4.55 -10.56
CA TYR A 97 19.35 -4.08 -10.10
C TYR A 97 19.36 -3.82 -8.59
N THR A 98 18.61 -2.81 -8.19
CA THR A 98 18.20 -2.68 -6.79
C THR A 98 16.96 -3.55 -6.58
N VAL A 99 17.06 -4.50 -5.67
CA VAL A 99 15.97 -5.37 -5.24
C VAL A 99 15.42 -4.81 -3.94
N ASN A 100 14.16 -4.39 -3.95
CA ASN A 100 13.47 -3.89 -2.77
C ASN A 100 12.42 -4.89 -2.36
N VAL A 101 12.36 -5.21 -1.07
CA VAL A 101 11.35 -6.08 -0.46
C VAL A 101 10.55 -5.31 0.58
N ARG A 102 9.25 -5.60 0.68
CA ARG A 102 8.39 -4.96 1.68
C ARG A 102 7.23 -5.87 2.09
N ASN A 103 6.94 -5.88 3.40
CA ASN A 103 5.72 -6.46 3.96
C ASN A 103 5.29 -5.60 5.17
N GLY A 104 4.20 -4.84 5.02
CA GLY A 104 3.78 -3.88 6.04
C GLY A 104 4.87 -2.84 6.34
N SER A 105 5.32 -2.81 7.59
CA SER A 105 6.41 -1.93 8.05
C SER A 105 7.82 -2.50 7.82
N LEU A 106 7.93 -3.79 7.47
CA LEU A 106 9.23 -4.41 7.19
C LEU A 106 9.67 -4.05 5.78
N SER A 107 10.90 -3.58 5.63
CA SER A 107 11.50 -3.28 4.34
C SER A 107 13.00 -3.52 4.33
N ALA A 108 13.53 -3.86 3.16
CA ALA A 108 14.96 -3.92 2.92
C ALA A 108 15.25 -3.67 1.44
N SER A 109 16.46 -3.22 1.16
CA SER A 109 16.94 -2.93 -0.20
C SER A 109 18.36 -3.45 -0.36
N LYS A 110 18.61 -4.20 -1.44
CA LYS A 110 19.96 -4.70 -1.79
C LYS A 110 20.20 -4.55 -3.27
N THR A 111 21.44 -4.21 -3.64
CA THR A 111 21.86 -4.18 -5.04
C THR A 111 22.48 -5.53 -5.40
N VAL A 112 22.00 -6.11 -6.49
CA VAL A 112 22.45 -7.42 -6.99
C VAL A 112 22.81 -7.32 -8.47
N THR A 113 23.77 -8.12 -8.91
CA THR A 113 24.10 -8.29 -10.33
C THR A 113 23.68 -9.69 -10.75
N ILE A 114 22.84 -9.73 -11.79
CA ILE A 114 22.34 -10.96 -12.38
C ILE A 114 23.18 -11.27 -13.60
N ALA A 115 23.85 -12.41 -13.57
CA ALA A 115 24.64 -12.92 -14.69
C ALA A 115 23.80 -13.90 -15.53
N LYS A 116 24.19 -14.07 -16.77
CA LYS A 116 23.50 -14.95 -17.73
C LYS A 116 23.56 -16.40 -17.26
N ASP A 117 22.40 -17.06 -17.29
CA ASP A 117 22.21 -18.47 -16.94
C ASP A 117 22.67 -18.85 -15.52
N GLU A 118 22.97 -17.86 -14.66
CA GLU A 118 23.40 -18.06 -13.28
C GLU A 118 22.30 -17.75 -12.27
N THR A 119 22.37 -18.38 -11.10
CA THR A 119 21.52 -18.06 -9.96
C THR A 119 22.27 -17.19 -8.97
N THR A 120 21.84 -15.94 -8.84
CA THR A 120 22.30 -15.01 -7.81
C THR A 120 21.39 -15.14 -6.59
N SER A 121 21.96 -15.44 -5.42
CA SER A 121 21.21 -15.49 -4.15
C SER A 121 21.33 -14.16 -3.43
N VAL A 122 20.22 -13.68 -2.88
CA VAL A 122 20.19 -12.50 -2.03
C VAL A 122 19.44 -12.80 -0.74
N ASP A 123 20.09 -12.53 0.39
CA ASP A 123 19.55 -12.80 1.71
C ASP A 123 18.89 -11.55 2.30
N PHE A 124 17.65 -11.70 2.79
CA PHE A 124 16.85 -10.67 3.44
C PHE A 124 16.49 -11.03 4.89
N SER A 125 17.29 -11.88 5.55
CA SER A 125 17.08 -12.24 6.97
C SER A 125 17.16 -11.02 7.92
N GLU A 126 17.91 -9.97 7.55
CA GLU A 126 18.08 -8.74 8.31
C GLU A 126 17.15 -7.62 7.81
N VAL A 127 15.84 -7.89 7.75
CA VAL A 127 14.87 -6.83 7.44
C VAL A 127 14.66 -5.91 8.64
N GLN A 128 14.55 -4.62 8.37
CA GLN A 128 14.27 -3.63 9.40
C GLN A 128 12.82 -3.15 9.29
N SER A 129 12.20 -2.89 10.45
CA SER A 129 10.95 -2.13 10.47
C SER A 129 11.25 -0.67 10.12
N ASP A 130 10.53 -0.12 9.16
CA ASP A 130 10.51 1.32 8.96
C ASP A 130 10.09 1.96 10.29
N PRO A 131 10.83 2.92 10.84
CA PRO A 131 10.45 3.57 12.08
C PRO A 131 9.08 4.22 11.88
N VAL A 132 8.12 3.87 12.75
CA VAL A 132 6.81 4.51 12.76
C VAL A 132 7.03 5.98 13.10
N LYS A 133 6.78 6.86 12.14
CA LYS A 133 6.85 8.30 12.39
C LYS A 133 5.76 8.69 13.37
N MET A 134 6.15 9.37 14.45
CA MET A 134 5.25 9.84 15.49
C MET A 134 5.16 11.37 15.47
N GLY A 135 3.98 11.90 15.75
CA GLY A 135 3.74 13.33 15.96
C GLY A 135 3.13 13.56 17.33
N ALA A 136 3.55 14.63 18.00
CA ALA A 136 2.93 15.09 19.24
C ALA A 136 1.74 16.00 18.90
N VAL A 137 0.54 15.63 19.33
CA VAL A 137 -0.68 16.42 19.12
C VAL A 137 -1.07 17.10 20.42
N ASN A 138 -1.05 18.43 20.42
CA ASN A 138 -1.51 19.24 21.54
C ASN A 138 -2.99 19.59 21.35
N PHE A 139 -3.85 19.12 22.23
CA PHE A 139 -5.28 19.40 22.20
C PHE A 139 -5.65 20.55 23.14
N SER A 140 -6.38 21.52 22.61
CA SER A 140 -7.04 22.56 23.38
C SER A 140 -8.55 22.34 23.28
N VAL A 141 -9.17 21.88 24.36
CA VAL A 141 -10.58 21.45 24.36
C VAL A 141 -11.43 22.34 25.28
N THR A 142 -12.57 22.77 24.78
CA THR A 142 -13.63 23.41 25.55
C THR A 142 -14.91 22.55 25.49
N PRO A 143 -15.52 22.15 26.63
CA PRO A 143 -15.16 22.51 28.01
C PRO A 143 -13.93 21.74 28.51
N LYS A 144 -13.28 22.30 29.52
CA LYS A 144 -12.25 21.56 30.25
C LYS A 144 -12.85 20.36 30.96
N GLY A 145 -12.12 19.24 30.97
CA GLY A 145 -12.57 18.01 31.64
C GLY A 145 -13.49 17.12 30.78
N ALA A 146 -13.62 17.41 29.47
CA ALA A 146 -14.21 16.47 28.54
C ALA A 146 -13.37 15.17 28.52
N VAL A 147 -14.02 14.03 28.42
CA VAL A 147 -13.35 12.73 28.25
C VAL A 147 -13.04 12.55 26.76
N MET A 148 -11.76 12.35 26.45
CA MET A 148 -11.29 12.13 25.07
C MET A 148 -10.95 10.65 24.86
N SER A 149 -11.35 10.13 23.71
CA SER A 149 -10.85 8.87 23.20
C SER A 149 -10.29 9.06 21.77
N ILE A 150 -9.17 8.38 21.48
CA ILE A 150 -8.55 8.36 20.17
C ILE A 150 -8.50 6.90 19.71
N ASP A 151 -9.06 6.62 18.54
CA ASP A 151 -9.20 5.27 17.97
C ASP A 151 -9.87 4.27 18.94
N GLY A 152 -10.79 4.79 19.79
CA GLY A 152 -11.53 4.02 20.77
C GLY A 152 -10.82 3.82 22.11
N VAL A 153 -9.61 4.34 22.29
CA VAL A 153 -8.85 4.30 23.54
C VAL A 153 -8.94 5.63 24.25
N GLU A 154 -9.33 5.64 25.54
CA GLU A 154 -9.34 6.85 26.36
C GLU A 154 -7.91 7.37 26.57
N VAL A 155 -7.72 8.68 26.41
CA VAL A 155 -6.41 9.32 26.50
C VAL A 155 -6.44 10.55 27.41
N ASP A 156 -5.36 10.75 28.18
CA ASP A 156 -5.11 12.01 28.86
C ASP A 156 -4.45 13.00 27.88
N TYR A 157 -5.14 14.10 27.61
CA TYR A 157 -4.69 15.17 26.73
C TYR A 157 -4.23 16.43 27.49
N SER A 158 -4.00 16.33 28.77
CA SER A 158 -3.41 17.41 29.59
C SER A 158 -2.00 17.77 29.15
N SER A 159 -1.33 16.85 28.48
CA SER A 159 -0.05 16.98 27.79
C SER A 159 -0.17 16.52 26.35
N PRO A 160 0.78 16.90 25.45
CA PRO A 160 0.73 16.45 24.04
C PRO A 160 0.68 14.94 23.90
N VAL A 161 -0.30 14.43 23.16
CA VAL A 161 -0.50 13.01 22.88
C VAL A 161 0.36 12.58 21.73
N SER A 162 1.17 11.52 21.90
CA SER A 162 1.98 10.95 20.81
C SER A 162 1.15 10.01 19.95
N LEU A 163 0.98 10.34 18.67
CA LEU A 163 0.23 9.55 17.69
C LEU A 163 1.11 9.21 16.50
N SER A 164 0.86 8.07 15.88
CA SER A 164 1.51 7.74 14.60
C SER A 164 1.10 8.71 13.50
N TYR A 165 1.94 8.88 12.47
CA TYR A 165 1.47 9.58 11.27
C TYR A 165 0.34 8.79 10.62
N GLY A 166 -0.68 9.53 10.17
CA GLY A 166 -1.88 8.96 9.56
C GLY A 166 -3.15 9.58 10.11
N THR A 167 -4.26 8.91 9.89
CA THR A 167 -5.59 9.34 10.30
C THR A 167 -5.99 8.69 11.61
N HIS A 168 -6.50 9.50 12.55
CA HIS A 168 -6.97 9.07 13.86
C HIS A 168 -8.36 9.61 14.11
N ARG A 169 -9.22 8.79 14.70
CA ARG A 169 -10.56 9.21 15.10
C ARG A 169 -10.53 9.74 16.51
N VAL A 170 -10.79 11.03 16.67
CA VAL A 170 -10.94 11.71 17.97
C VAL A 170 -12.42 11.77 18.31
N LYS A 171 -12.78 11.35 19.51
CA LYS A 171 -14.13 11.44 20.09
C LYS A 171 -14.03 12.11 21.44
N LEU A 172 -14.96 13.07 21.73
CA LEU A 172 -15.06 13.78 22.99
C LEU A 172 -16.47 13.66 23.56
N VAL A 173 -16.55 13.43 24.85
CA VAL A 173 -17.80 13.40 25.60
C VAL A 173 -17.67 14.32 26.82
N ALA A 174 -18.63 15.23 26.99
CA ALA A 174 -18.72 16.08 28.17
C ALA A 174 -20.18 16.23 28.60
N ASN A 175 -20.41 16.41 29.89
CA ASN A 175 -21.75 16.56 30.44
C ASN A 175 -22.37 17.89 29.93
N HIS A 176 -23.62 17.88 29.48
CA HIS A 176 -24.33 19.00 28.88
C HIS A 176 -23.77 19.51 27.55
N TYR A 177 -22.94 18.71 26.86
CA TYR A 177 -22.42 19.01 25.53
C TYR A 177 -22.76 17.91 24.55
N GLN A 178 -22.93 18.30 23.30
CA GLN A 178 -23.09 17.35 22.22
C GLN A 178 -21.79 16.54 22.03
N GLU A 179 -21.92 15.24 21.84
CA GLU A 179 -20.76 14.38 21.51
C GLU A 179 -20.06 14.92 20.26
N TYR A 180 -18.75 15.06 20.35
CA TYR A 180 -17.90 15.47 19.24
C TYR A 180 -17.15 14.26 18.68
N SER A 181 -17.09 14.14 17.36
CA SER A 181 -16.28 13.14 16.66
C SER A 181 -15.71 13.71 15.38
N GLU A 182 -14.41 13.59 15.20
CA GLU A 182 -13.68 14.05 14.01
C GLU A 182 -12.56 13.07 13.66
N ILE A 183 -12.22 13.00 12.38
CA ILE A 183 -11.01 12.30 11.90
C ILE A 183 -9.94 13.37 11.68
N ILE A 184 -8.84 13.29 12.45
CA ILE A 184 -7.67 14.14 12.30
C ILE A 184 -6.59 13.42 11.50
N ASN A 185 -5.72 14.16 10.81
CA ASN A 185 -4.55 13.63 10.12
C ASN A 185 -3.27 14.17 10.75
N VAL A 186 -2.44 13.27 11.28
CA VAL A 186 -1.13 13.58 11.83
C VAL A 186 -0.08 13.37 10.74
N ASN A 187 0.53 14.44 10.25
CA ASN A 187 1.50 14.42 9.16
C ASN A 187 2.78 15.20 9.46
N SER A 188 2.93 15.69 10.68
CA SER A 188 4.09 16.45 11.15
C SER A 188 4.45 16.07 12.57
N ALA A 189 5.70 16.38 12.97
CA ALA A 189 6.21 16.05 14.29
C ALA A 189 5.45 16.76 15.43
N TYR A 190 4.78 17.89 15.13
CA TYR A 190 3.98 18.63 16.10
C TYR A 190 2.72 19.18 15.43
N VAL A 191 1.56 18.94 16.07
CA VAL A 191 0.24 19.39 15.61
C VAL A 191 -0.50 20.01 16.79
N THR A 192 -1.16 21.16 16.58
CA THR A 192 -2.10 21.73 17.55
C THR A 192 -3.52 21.60 17.04
N LYS A 193 -4.42 21.07 17.87
CA LYS A 193 -5.84 20.94 17.56
C LYS A 193 -6.67 21.67 18.61
N VAL A 194 -7.47 22.63 18.16
CA VAL A 194 -8.44 23.33 19.00
C VAL A 194 -9.81 22.76 18.73
N ILE A 195 -10.55 22.39 19.78
CA ILE A 195 -11.89 21.80 19.70
C ILE A 195 -12.82 22.51 20.70
N ASP A 196 -13.86 23.14 20.16
CA ASP A 196 -14.93 23.76 20.94
C ASP A 196 -16.19 22.92 20.76
N MET A 197 -16.63 22.22 21.83
CA MET A 197 -17.83 21.38 21.83
C MET A 197 -19.09 22.26 21.92
N THR A 198 -20.15 21.84 21.24
CA THR A 198 -21.45 22.53 21.27
C THR A 198 -22.19 22.22 22.56
N SER A 199 -22.51 23.25 23.33
CA SER A 199 -23.36 23.11 24.55
C SER A 199 -24.81 22.76 24.17
N LEU A 200 -25.39 21.81 24.88
CA LEU A 200 -26.78 21.40 24.70
C LEU A 200 -27.77 22.40 25.32
N GLY A 201 -27.29 23.48 25.93
CA GLY A 201 -28.10 24.46 26.62
C GLY A 201 -28.86 23.86 27.81
N THR A 202 -28.66 24.35 28.99
CA THR A 202 -29.60 24.11 30.08
C THR A 202 -30.85 24.90 29.78
N SER A 203 -31.96 24.23 29.43
CA SER A 203 -33.28 24.83 29.55
C SER A 203 -33.51 25.06 31.05
N THR A 204 -33.01 26.17 31.56
CA THR A 204 -33.46 26.70 32.84
C THR A 204 -34.88 27.22 32.57
N SER A 205 -35.88 26.38 32.82
CA SER A 205 -37.22 26.88 33.07
C SER A 205 -37.15 27.71 34.35
N THR A 206 -36.79 28.97 34.22
CA THR A 206 -37.18 29.96 35.23
C THR A 206 -38.71 30.01 35.13
N ALA A 207 -39.34 29.35 36.11
CA ALA A 207 -40.73 29.57 36.42
C ALA A 207 -40.85 31.06 36.83
N ALA A 208 -41.00 31.92 35.87
CA ALA A 208 -41.52 33.27 36.12
C ALA A 208 -43.01 33.06 36.41
N ASP A 209 -43.37 33.19 37.68
CA ASP A 209 -44.71 33.37 38.12
C ASP A 209 -45.26 34.66 37.44
N ASN A 210 -45.87 34.51 36.26
CA ASN A 210 -46.65 35.55 35.62
C ASN A 210 -48.06 35.02 35.35
N THR A 211 -48.95 35.40 36.21
CA THR A 211 -50.40 35.29 36.10
C THR A 211 -50.99 36.10 34.92
N SER A 212 -50.49 35.93 33.72
CA SER A 212 -51.21 36.30 32.51
C SER A 212 -51.30 35.08 31.60
N GLY A 213 -52.45 34.43 31.64
CA GLY A 213 -52.70 33.18 30.94
C GLY A 213 -52.63 33.36 29.42
N TYR A 214 -51.65 32.76 28.82
CA TYR A 214 -51.65 32.50 27.37
C TYR A 214 -52.41 31.19 27.13
N LYS A 215 -53.52 31.27 26.38
CA LYS A 215 -54.22 30.09 25.88
C LYS A 215 -53.37 29.49 24.74
N VAL A 216 -52.73 28.37 25.03
CA VAL A 216 -52.08 27.55 23.98
C VAL A 216 -53.12 26.57 23.46
N SER A 217 -53.59 26.75 22.23
CA SER A 217 -54.45 25.80 21.53
C SER A 217 -53.56 24.78 20.84
N VAL A 218 -53.49 23.54 21.34
CA VAL A 218 -52.81 22.42 20.66
C VAL A 218 -53.86 21.72 19.81
N THR A 219 -53.76 21.82 18.50
CA THR A 219 -54.60 21.06 17.56
C THR A 219 -53.85 19.77 17.22
N ALA A 220 -54.24 18.65 17.84
CA ALA A 220 -53.71 17.35 17.50
C ALA A 220 -54.40 16.86 16.20
N PRO A 221 -53.65 16.22 15.28
CA PRO A 221 -54.24 15.57 14.12
C PRO A 221 -55.16 14.43 14.58
N LYS A 222 -56.27 14.22 13.82
CA LYS A 222 -57.29 13.22 14.10
C LYS A 222 -56.66 11.83 14.25
N GLY A 223 -56.72 11.28 15.46
CA GLY A 223 -56.14 9.94 15.78
C GLY A 223 -54.98 9.94 16.77
N ALA A 224 -54.52 11.08 17.29
CA ALA A 224 -53.54 11.12 18.36
C ALA A 224 -54.27 10.91 19.72
N VAL A 225 -53.83 9.91 20.47
CA VAL A 225 -54.23 9.68 21.87
C VAL A 225 -53.25 10.45 22.75
N LEU A 226 -53.76 11.26 23.64
CA LEU A 226 -53.01 11.98 24.66
C LEU A 226 -52.66 11.06 25.82
#